data_17df174bb348bca62431d3255b9c6bbe
#
_entry.id   17df174bb348bca62431d3255b9c6bbe
#
_cell.length_a   1.000
_cell.length_b   1.000
_cell.length_c   1.000
_cell.angle_alpha   90.00
_cell.angle_beta   90.00
_cell.angle_gamma   90.00
#
_symmetry.space_group_name_H-M   'P 1'
#
loop_
_entity.id
_entity.type
_entity.pdbx_description
1 polymer ?
#
loop_
_entity_poly.entity_id
_entity_poly.type
_entity_poly.pdbx_seq_one_letter_code
_entity_poly.pdbx_strand_id
1 'polypeptide(L)'
;MLKKLFALGLSIISSAQALELKGHLTQGGLVTGHIKNAKQVKLNDKPLAITPGGHFVFGFGRDETLTHTLSWQSADGSWQTQPLVITKRDYDIDKINGVEKKYVSPPKSVLTRTKKEAKAVKEARSTFSHREDFLSPLYRPATGRISGVYGSQRYFNGTPKRPHFGLDIANKTGTPVYAPVSGKVVFANNDLYYSGGTLILDHGYGVTTTYIHLHKLHVKEGQEVKLGDKIAEIGATGRVTGPHLDWRLNWGQVRLDPALLMQVQLASKQK
;
A
#
# COMPACT_ATOMS: atom_id res chain seq x y z
N MET A 1 -49.33 -57.12 -5.80
CA MET A 1 -47.99 -56.73 -6.34
C MET A 1 -47.77 -55.25 -6.14
N LEU A 2 -47.04 -54.86 -5.12
CA LEU A 2 -46.81 -53.44 -4.73
C LEU A 2 -45.45 -52.98 -5.28
N LYS A 3 -45.44 -52.12 -6.31
CA LYS A 3 -44.18 -51.55 -6.85
C LYS A 3 -43.70 -50.46 -5.95
N LYS A 4 -42.55 -50.70 -5.30
CA LYS A 4 -41.81 -49.67 -4.54
C LYS A 4 -41.08 -48.79 -5.53
N LEU A 5 -41.45 -47.50 -5.59
CA LEU A 5 -40.66 -46.46 -6.25
C LEU A 5 -39.48 -46.10 -5.32
N PHE A 6 -38.28 -46.36 -5.76
CA PHE A 6 -37.05 -45.82 -5.14
C PHE A 6 -36.83 -44.40 -5.72
N ALA A 7 -37.02 -43.38 -4.91
CA ALA A 7 -36.60 -42.02 -5.24
C ALA A 7 -35.09 -41.90 -5.00
N LEU A 8 -34.34 -41.80 -6.09
CA LEU A 8 -32.90 -41.54 -6.05
C LEU A 8 -32.69 -40.05 -5.67
N GLY A 9 -32.39 -39.76 -4.44
CA GLY A 9 -32.04 -38.40 -3.99
C GLY A 9 -30.67 -38.03 -4.56
N LEU A 10 -30.69 -37.08 -5.53
CA LEU A 10 -29.48 -36.46 -6.07
C LEU A 10 -28.93 -35.50 -5.02
N SER A 11 -27.93 -35.94 -4.22
CA SER A 11 -27.19 -35.05 -3.32
C SER A 11 -26.28 -34.14 -4.15
N ILE A 12 -26.67 -32.87 -4.33
CA ILE A 12 -25.79 -31.85 -4.89
C ILE A 12 -24.73 -31.56 -3.84
N ILE A 13 -23.54 -32.13 -4.01
CA ILE A 13 -22.37 -31.74 -3.24
C ILE A 13 -21.97 -30.37 -3.75
N SER A 14 -22.39 -29.32 -3.05
CA SER A 14 -21.86 -27.96 -3.25
C SER A 14 -20.39 -27.99 -2.87
N SER A 15 -19.51 -27.97 -3.87
CA SER A 15 -18.08 -27.77 -3.62
C SER A 15 -17.91 -26.35 -3.08
N ALA A 16 -17.62 -26.22 -1.79
CA ALA A 16 -17.24 -24.96 -1.19
C ALA A 16 -16.07 -24.37 -2.02
N GLN A 17 -16.29 -23.20 -2.59
CA GLN A 17 -15.24 -22.50 -3.34
C GLN A 17 -14.10 -22.16 -2.36
N ALA A 18 -12.90 -22.68 -2.64
CA ALA A 18 -11.75 -22.43 -1.78
C ALA A 18 -11.37 -20.96 -1.82
N LEU A 19 -11.41 -20.31 -0.67
CA LEU A 19 -10.81 -19.00 -0.45
C LEU A 19 -9.30 -19.16 -0.27
N GLU A 20 -8.53 -18.49 -1.09
CA GLU A 20 -7.07 -18.37 -0.92
C GLU A 20 -6.74 -16.96 -0.47
N LEU A 21 -5.96 -16.81 0.61
CA LEU A 21 -5.43 -15.54 1.09
C LEU A 21 -3.90 -15.58 1.09
N LYS A 22 -3.27 -14.50 0.59
CA LYS A 22 -1.81 -14.31 0.60
C LYS A 22 -1.50 -12.93 1.18
N GLY A 23 -0.44 -12.82 1.96
CA GLY A 23 -0.01 -11.59 2.63
C GLY A 23 -0.02 -11.74 4.14
N HIS A 24 -0.09 -10.63 4.86
CA HIS A 24 0.06 -10.60 6.31
C HIS A 24 -1.22 -10.15 7.00
N LEU A 25 -1.86 -11.05 7.73
CA LEU A 25 -3.01 -10.75 8.61
C LEU A 25 -2.51 -10.08 9.90
N THR A 26 -2.05 -8.83 9.78
CA THR A 26 -1.53 -8.02 10.89
C THR A 26 -1.80 -6.54 10.64
N GLN A 27 -1.71 -5.72 11.67
CA GLN A 27 -1.71 -4.26 11.52
C GLN A 27 -0.60 -3.81 10.56
N GLY A 28 -0.91 -2.95 9.58
CA GLY A 28 -0.02 -2.56 8.49
C GLY A 28 0.01 -3.52 7.30
N GLY A 29 -0.65 -4.68 7.37
CA GLY A 29 -0.60 -5.70 6.34
C GLY A 29 -1.46 -5.42 5.11
N LEU A 30 -0.98 -5.81 3.92
CA LEU A 30 -1.76 -5.97 2.71
C LEU A 30 -2.04 -7.46 2.52
N VAL A 31 -3.26 -7.78 2.10
CA VAL A 31 -3.70 -9.14 1.80
C VAL A 31 -4.32 -9.17 0.43
N THR A 32 -3.90 -10.10 -0.41
CA THR A 32 -4.57 -10.45 -1.65
C THR A 32 -5.38 -11.72 -1.44
N GLY A 33 -6.59 -11.76 -1.98
CA GLY A 33 -7.45 -12.92 -1.95
C GLY A 33 -7.79 -13.40 -3.35
N HIS A 34 -8.15 -14.68 -3.46
CA HIS A 34 -8.68 -15.27 -4.69
C HIS A 34 -9.86 -16.17 -4.37
N ILE A 35 -10.96 -15.98 -5.06
CA ILE A 35 -12.14 -16.85 -5.03
C ILE A 35 -12.63 -17.02 -6.47
N LYS A 36 -12.55 -18.25 -6.96
CA LYS A 36 -13.00 -18.58 -8.32
C LYS A 36 -14.51 -18.33 -8.45
N ASN A 37 -14.91 -17.54 -9.46
CA ASN A 37 -16.31 -17.24 -9.78
C ASN A 37 -17.12 -16.58 -8.64
N ALA A 38 -16.49 -15.86 -7.72
CA ALA A 38 -17.21 -15.04 -6.74
C ALA A 38 -17.95 -13.91 -7.45
N LYS A 39 -19.22 -13.70 -7.12
CA LYS A 39 -20.02 -12.58 -7.64
C LYS A 39 -19.74 -11.29 -6.88
N GLN A 40 -19.54 -11.40 -5.58
CA GLN A 40 -19.23 -10.29 -4.69
C GLN A 40 -18.29 -10.75 -3.58
N VAL A 41 -17.44 -9.83 -3.12
CA VAL A 41 -16.62 -10.00 -1.91
C VAL A 41 -16.78 -8.76 -1.05
N LYS A 42 -16.85 -8.91 0.27
CA LYS A 42 -16.97 -7.80 1.23
C LYS A 42 -16.03 -8.01 2.40
N LEU A 43 -15.41 -6.94 2.86
CA LEU A 43 -14.70 -6.89 4.14
C LEU A 43 -15.49 -5.99 5.10
N ASN A 44 -15.96 -6.51 6.24
CA ASN A 44 -16.81 -5.78 7.19
C ASN A 44 -17.99 -5.08 6.47
N ASP A 45 -18.73 -5.81 5.66
CA ASP A 45 -19.84 -5.34 4.82
C ASP A 45 -19.50 -4.32 3.71
N LYS A 46 -18.23 -3.86 3.62
CA LYS A 46 -17.78 -2.98 2.56
C LYS A 46 -17.39 -3.80 1.33
N PRO A 47 -17.93 -3.50 0.15
CA PRO A 47 -17.61 -4.23 -1.06
C PRO A 47 -16.14 -4.06 -1.45
N LEU A 48 -15.50 -5.15 -1.87
CA LEU A 48 -14.19 -5.17 -2.49
C LEU A 48 -14.35 -5.37 -4.00
N ALA A 49 -13.55 -4.65 -4.77
CA ALA A 49 -13.48 -4.88 -6.21
C ALA A 49 -12.77 -6.21 -6.50
N ILE A 50 -13.32 -6.98 -7.46
CA ILE A 50 -12.81 -8.28 -7.88
C ILE A 50 -12.27 -8.16 -9.29
N THR A 51 -11.09 -8.72 -9.56
CA THR A 51 -10.56 -8.81 -10.93
C THR A 51 -11.34 -9.82 -11.75
N PRO A 52 -11.27 -9.79 -13.09
CA PRO A 52 -11.85 -10.81 -13.94
C PRO A 52 -11.37 -12.24 -13.59
N GLY A 53 -10.16 -12.37 -13.05
CA GLY A 53 -9.59 -13.64 -12.57
C GLY A 53 -10.07 -14.07 -11.17
N GLY A 54 -10.93 -13.29 -10.49
CA GLY A 54 -11.43 -13.62 -9.15
C GLY A 54 -10.51 -13.15 -8.01
N HIS A 55 -9.48 -12.36 -8.30
CA HIS A 55 -8.60 -11.79 -7.28
C HIS A 55 -9.19 -10.50 -6.70
N PHE A 56 -8.87 -10.23 -5.43
CA PHE A 56 -9.20 -8.99 -4.74
C PHE A 56 -8.09 -8.63 -3.76
N VAL A 57 -8.10 -7.39 -3.25
CA VAL A 57 -7.08 -6.88 -2.34
C VAL A 57 -7.71 -6.02 -1.25
N PHE A 58 -7.14 -6.10 -0.05
CA PHE A 58 -7.50 -5.24 1.09
C PHE A 58 -6.30 -5.09 2.04
N GLY A 59 -6.39 -4.13 2.93
CA GLY A 59 -5.29 -3.87 3.86
C GLY A 59 -5.78 -3.34 5.21
N PHE A 60 -4.96 -3.52 6.24
CA PHE A 60 -5.21 -3.15 7.62
C PHE A 60 -4.30 -2.01 8.05
N GLY A 61 -4.88 -0.92 8.53
CA GLY A 61 -4.13 0.24 9.03
C GLY A 61 -3.29 -0.08 10.26
N ARG A 62 -2.50 0.92 10.71
CA ARG A 62 -1.62 0.81 11.88
C ARG A 62 -2.38 0.47 13.17
N ASP A 63 -3.51 1.11 13.36
CA ASP A 63 -4.31 1.03 14.60
C ASP A 63 -5.66 0.33 14.32
N GLU A 64 -5.68 -0.59 13.31
CA GLU A 64 -6.87 -1.34 12.91
C GLU A 64 -7.37 -2.25 14.02
N THR A 65 -8.68 -2.47 14.10
CA THR A 65 -9.29 -3.47 14.99
C THR A 65 -8.77 -4.87 14.67
N LEU A 66 -8.76 -5.77 15.65
CA LEU A 66 -8.13 -7.09 15.44
C LEU A 66 -9.06 -8.13 14.82
N THR A 67 -10.36 -7.86 14.78
CA THR A 67 -11.37 -8.80 14.25
C THR A 67 -12.10 -8.19 13.07
N HIS A 68 -12.21 -8.97 12.00
CA HIS A 68 -12.87 -8.60 10.76
C HIS A 68 -13.71 -9.76 10.25
N THR A 69 -14.55 -9.48 9.28
CA THR A 69 -15.37 -10.50 8.60
C THR A 69 -15.18 -10.36 7.10
N LEU A 70 -14.75 -11.45 6.46
CA LEU A 70 -14.73 -11.56 5.00
C LEU A 70 -15.96 -12.35 4.58
N SER A 71 -16.78 -11.79 3.69
CA SER A 71 -17.97 -12.44 3.14
C SER A 71 -17.90 -12.45 1.63
N TRP A 72 -18.38 -13.51 1.00
CA TRP A 72 -18.47 -13.59 -0.46
C TRP A 72 -19.72 -14.30 -0.92
N GLN A 73 -20.19 -13.92 -2.10
CA GLN A 73 -21.31 -14.57 -2.77
C GLN A 73 -20.78 -15.52 -3.85
N SER A 74 -21.10 -16.78 -3.73
CA SER A 74 -20.75 -17.82 -4.68
C SER A 74 -21.55 -17.71 -5.99
N ALA A 75 -21.18 -18.47 -7.02
CA ALA A 75 -21.84 -18.47 -8.31
C ALA A 75 -23.34 -18.86 -8.25
N ASP A 76 -23.72 -19.73 -7.33
CA ASP A 76 -25.10 -20.14 -7.06
C ASP A 76 -25.93 -19.09 -6.29
N GLY A 77 -25.30 -17.99 -5.86
CA GLY A 77 -25.94 -16.91 -5.11
C GLY A 77 -25.88 -17.06 -3.59
N SER A 78 -25.38 -18.18 -3.07
CA SER A 78 -25.20 -18.38 -1.63
C SER A 78 -24.12 -17.48 -1.06
N TRP A 79 -24.32 -16.99 0.17
CA TRP A 79 -23.31 -16.23 0.91
C TRP A 79 -22.51 -17.13 1.84
N GLN A 80 -21.21 -16.92 1.83
CA GLN A 80 -20.28 -17.53 2.76
C GLN A 80 -19.57 -16.44 3.56
N THR A 81 -19.14 -16.76 4.77
CA THR A 81 -18.54 -15.81 5.69
C THR A 81 -17.40 -16.48 6.44
N GLN A 82 -16.26 -15.79 6.56
CA GLN A 82 -15.11 -16.22 7.32
C GLN A 82 -14.64 -15.10 8.24
N PRO A 83 -14.54 -15.35 9.56
CA PRO A 83 -13.89 -14.42 10.47
C PRO A 83 -12.41 -14.34 10.17
N LEU A 84 -11.86 -13.12 10.20
CA LEU A 84 -10.43 -12.86 10.09
C LEU A 84 -9.95 -12.22 11.39
N VAL A 85 -8.93 -12.80 11.99
CA VAL A 85 -8.24 -12.23 13.14
C VAL A 85 -6.86 -11.78 12.70
N ILE A 86 -6.55 -10.51 12.91
CA ILE A 86 -5.23 -9.96 12.61
C ILE A 86 -4.39 -9.80 13.87
N THR A 87 -3.07 -9.88 13.71
CA THR A 87 -2.13 -9.71 14.82
C THR A 87 -1.92 -8.23 15.13
N LYS A 88 -1.99 -7.87 16.40
CA LYS A 88 -1.57 -6.56 16.90
C LYS A 88 -0.06 -6.41 16.76
N ARG A 89 0.41 -5.19 16.45
CA ARG A 89 1.84 -4.85 16.43
C ARG A 89 2.15 -3.80 17.49
N ASP A 90 3.31 -3.92 18.09
CA ASP A 90 3.93 -2.88 18.89
C ASP A 90 4.82 -2.01 17.99
N TYR A 91 4.85 -0.71 18.27
CA TYR A 91 5.55 0.27 17.45
C TYR A 91 6.51 1.10 18.28
N ASP A 92 7.69 1.33 17.75
CA ASP A 92 8.72 2.11 18.38
C ASP A 92 8.35 3.60 18.52
N ILE A 93 9.09 4.30 19.36
CA ILE A 93 9.00 5.76 19.53
C ILE A 93 10.26 6.40 18.95
N ASP A 94 10.10 7.19 17.88
CA ASP A 94 11.18 7.94 17.24
C ASP A 94 11.24 9.37 17.80
N LYS A 95 12.30 9.70 18.53
CA LYS A 95 12.59 11.06 18.98
C LYS A 95 13.59 11.71 18.03
N ILE A 96 13.11 12.58 17.14
CA ILE A 96 13.89 13.22 16.09
C ILE A 96 14.15 14.67 16.50
N ASN A 97 15.41 15.02 16.72
CA ASN A 97 15.86 16.37 17.04
C ASN A 97 16.49 17.05 15.82
N GLY A 98 16.68 18.38 15.89
CA GLY A 98 17.27 19.14 14.79
C GLY A 98 16.34 19.40 13.61
N VAL A 99 15.02 19.15 13.75
CA VAL A 99 14.05 19.51 12.74
C VAL A 99 13.83 21.01 12.74
N GLU A 100 13.97 21.67 11.58
CA GLU A 100 13.78 23.10 11.45
C GLU A 100 12.40 23.54 11.96
N LYS A 101 12.37 24.66 12.75
CA LYS A 101 11.14 25.18 13.38
C LYS A 101 9.97 25.38 12.40
N LYS A 102 10.26 25.80 11.17
CA LYS A 102 9.26 25.98 10.10
C LYS A 102 8.49 24.71 9.75
N TYR A 103 9.07 23.50 9.97
CA TYR A 103 8.42 22.22 9.72
C TYR A 103 7.76 21.63 10.96
N VAL A 104 8.17 22.04 12.16
CA VAL A 104 7.54 21.63 13.42
C VAL A 104 6.28 22.45 13.66
N SER A 105 6.37 23.78 13.45
CA SER A 105 5.26 24.74 13.57
C SER A 105 5.26 25.66 12.34
N PRO A 106 4.60 25.23 11.24
CA PRO A 106 4.65 25.97 9.98
C PRO A 106 3.96 27.33 10.10
N PRO A 107 4.49 28.37 9.45
CA PRO A 107 3.87 29.68 9.41
C PRO A 107 2.53 29.64 8.67
N LYS A 108 1.62 30.54 9.04
CA LYS A 108 0.28 30.63 8.42
C LYS A 108 0.34 30.81 6.90
N SER A 109 1.37 31.50 6.38
CA SER A 109 1.59 31.73 4.96
C SER A 109 1.71 30.46 4.09
N VAL A 110 2.16 29.33 4.67
CA VAL A 110 2.27 28.07 3.92
C VAL A 110 1.06 27.14 4.07
N LEU A 111 0.09 27.49 4.90
CA LEU A 111 -1.05 26.59 5.18
C LEU A 111 -1.92 26.34 3.94
N THR A 112 -2.13 27.35 3.09
CA THR A 112 -2.88 27.20 1.84
C THR A 112 -2.16 26.27 0.88
N ARG A 113 -0.84 26.47 0.70
CA ARG A 113 0.01 25.60 -0.11
C ARG A 113 -0.05 24.14 0.38
N THR A 114 0.19 23.91 1.65
CA THR A 114 0.24 22.53 2.23
C THR A 114 -1.12 21.84 2.19
N LYS A 115 -2.24 22.58 2.32
CA LYS A 115 -3.58 22.04 2.13
C LYS A 115 -3.83 21.58 0.69
N LYS A 116 -3.45 22.43 -0.30
CA LYS A 116 -3.56 22.09 -1.74
C LYS A 116 -2.72 20.86 -2.09
N GLU A 117 -1.47 20.82 -1.62
CA GLU A 117 -0.57 19.70 -1.83
C GLU A 117 -1.11 18.40 -1.21
N ALA A 118 -1.60 18.45 0.04
CA ALA A 118 -2.19 17.31 0.72
C ALA A 118 -3.45 16.79 -0.01
N LYS A 119 -4.26 17.69 -0.57
CA LYS A 119 -5.43 17.32 -1.39
C LYS A 119 -4.99 16.59 -2.65
N ALA A 120 -4.04 17.12 -3.42
CA ALA A 120 -3.54 16.51 -4.65
C ALA A 120 -2.94 15.10 -4.40
N VAL A 121 -2.12 14.95 -3.36
CA VAL A 121 -1.57 13.65 -2.96
C VAL A 121 -2.68 12.68 -2.51
N LYS A 122 -3.72 13.16 -1.83
CA LYS A 122 -4.87 12.33 -1.43
C LYS A 122 -5.65 11.86 -2.66
N GLU A 123 -5.89 12.74 -3.63
CA GLU A 123 -6.57 12.43 -4.89
C GLU A 123 -5.78 11.39 -5.69
N ALA A 124 -4.48 11.59 -5.87
CA ALA A 124 -3.61 10.63 -6.56
C ALA A 124 -3.65 9.22 -5.92
N ARG A 125 -3.65 9.12 -4.57
CA ARG A 125 -3.80 7.84 -3.88
C ARG A 125 -5.19 7.23 -3.94
N SER A 126 -6.20 8.03 -4.29
CA SER A 126 -7.57 7.53 -4.50
C SER A 126 -7.78 7.00 -5.92
N THR A 127 -6.75 7.00 -6.76
CA THR A 127 -6.82 6.43 -8.10
C THR A 127 -7.23 4.97 -8.01
N PHE A 128 -8.18 4.61 -8.85
CA PHE A 128 -8.62 3.23 -9.03
C PHE A 128 -8.48 2.87 -10.51
N SER A 129 -7.74 1.82 -10.78
CA SER A 129 -7.60 1.25 -12.11
C SER A 129 -7.76 -0.25 -12.07
N HIS A 130 -8.03 -0.87 -13.22
CA HIS A 130 -8.14 -2.33 -13.35
C HIS A 130 -6.81 -3.02 -13.68
N ARG A 131 -5.70 -2.39 -13.32
CA ARG A 131 -4.35 -2.99 -13.39
C ARG A 131 -4.24 -4.10 -12.36
N GLU A 132 -3.50 -5.14 -12.68
CA GLU A 132 -3.31 -6.27 -11.78
C GLU A 132 -1.83 -6.38 -11.32
N ASP A 133 -1.06 -5.29 -11.41
CA ASP A 133 0.34 -5.27 -10.99
C ASP A 133 0.52 -5.56 -9.48
N PHE A 134 -0.50 -5.26 -8.66
CA PHE A 134 -0.53 -5.57 -7.23
C PHE A 134 -0.45 -7.07 -6.90
N LEU A 135 -0.69 -7.95 -7.86
CA LEU A 135 -0.54 -9.40 -7.71
C LEU A 135 0.93 -9.86 -7.83
N SER A 136 1.79 -8.99 -8.34
CA SER A 136 3.22 -9.29 -8.48
C SER A 136 3.99 -9.03 -7.19
N PRO A 137 5.11 -9.72 -6.96
CA PRO A 137 5.98 -9.45 -5.82
C PRO A 137 6.47 -8.00 -5.80
N LEU A 138 6.55 -7.42 -4.60
CA LEU A 138 7.05 -6.07 -4.37
C LEU A 138 8.53 -6.14 -3.96
N TYR A 139 9.41 -5.54 -4.76
CA TYR A 139 10.84 -5.56 -4.53
C TYR A 139 11.33 -4.29 -3.83
N ARG A 140 12.51 -4.35 -3.24
CA ARG A 140 13.14 -3.19 -2.61
C ARG A 140 13.49 -2.14 -3.67
N PRO A 141 13.05 -0.86 -3.52
CA PRO A 141 13.24 0.14 -4.58
C PRO A 141 14.63 0.77 -4.63
N ALA A 142 15.41 0.73 -3.55
CA ALA A 142 16.74 1.35 -3.49
C ALA A 142 17.69 0.60 -2.54
N THR A 143 19.01 0.75 -2.76
CA THR A 143 20.03 0.33 -1.81
C THR A 143 20.12 1.31 -0.65
N GLY A 144 20.57 0.85 0.53
CA GLY A 144 20.81 1.69 1.67
C GLY A 144 20.45 1.03 2.99
N ARG A 145 20.77 1.70 4.10
CA ARG A 145 20.41 1.25 5.45
C ARG A 145 18.95 1.63 5.75
N ILE A 146 18.18 0.74 6.37
CA ILE A 146 16.87 1.10 6.93
C ILE A 146 17.10 2.05 8.11
N SER A 147 16.52 3.23 8.05
CA SER A 147 16.70 4.32 9.04
C SER A 147 15.39 4.75 9.71
N GLY A 148 14.25 4.29 9.23
CA GLY A 148 12.94 4.50 9.83
C GLY A 148 11.98 3.41 9.38
N VAL A 149 11.13 2.94 10.29
CA VAL A 149 10.19 1.85 10.04
C VAL A 149 8.74 2.32 10.15
N TYR A 150 7.84 1.63 9.44
CA TYR A 150 6.42 1.90 9.51
C TYR A 150 5.87 1.76 10.92
N GLY A 151 5.00 2.67 11.30
CA GLY A 151 4.22 2.62 12.54
C GLY A 151 4.88 3.35 13.72
N SER A 152 6.19 3.65 13.67
CA SER A 152 6.86 4.34 14.79
C SER A 152 6.21 5.70 15.09
N GLN A 153 5.96 5.96 16.38
CA GLN A 153 5.42 7.23 16.86
C GLN A 153 6.52 8.29 16.84
N ARG A 154 6.36 9.34 16.03
CA ARG A 154 7.38 10.40 15.89
C ARG A 154 7.16 11.56 16.85
N TYR A 155 8.25 12.00 17.46
CA TYR A 155 8.36 13.27 18.19
C TYR A 155 9.39 14.13 17.50
N PHE A 156 9.01 15.34 17.07
CA PHE A 156 9.92 16.32 16.47
C PHE A 156 10.24 17.40 17.48
N ASN A 157 11.52 17.51 17.90
CA ASN A 157 11.96 18.43 18.94
C ASN A 157 11.06 18.36 20.18
N GLY A 158 10.71 17.16 20.63
CA GLY A 158 9.82 16.91 21.77
C GLY A 158 8.32 17.03 21.48
N THR A 159 7.91 17.53 20.32
CA THR A 159 6.48 17.67 19.95
C THR A 159 5.97 16.40 19.28
N PRO A 160 4.87 15.77 19.77
CA PRO A 160 4.30 14.58 19.14
C PRO A 160 3.75 14.92 17.74
N LYS A 161 4.00 14.05 16.78
CA LYS A 161 3.55 14.14 15.39
C LYS A 161 2.84 12.86 14.98
N ARG A 162 2.30 12.84 13.76
CA ARG A 162 1.71 11.62 13.21
C ARG A 162 2.78 10.52 13.14
N PRO A 163 2.38 9.26 13.33
CA PRO A 163 3.29 8.12 13.13
C PRO A 163 3.96 8.14 11.77
N HIS A 164 5.08 7.47 11.67
CA HIS A 164 5.73 7.21 10.38
C HIS A 164 4.93 6.18 9.59
N PHE A 165 4.58 6.50 8.34
CA PHE A 165 3.77 5.61 7.48
C PHE A 165 4.55 5.13 6.25
N GLY A 166 5.83 4.87 6.42
CA GLY A 166 6.71 4.41 5.35
C GLY A 166 7.92 3.64 5.88
N LEU A 167 8.80 3.28 4.97
CA LEU A 167 10.09 2.69 5.21
C LEU A 167 11.16 3.67 4.73
N ASP A 168 11.97 4.19 5.64
CA ASP A 168 13.05 5.10 5.29
C ASP A 168 14.32 4.31 4.93
N ILE A 169 14.84 4.53 3.72
CA ILE A 169 16.05 3.92 3.20
C ILE A 169 17.11 5.03 3.04
N ALA A 170 18.04 5.11 3.99
CA ALA A 170 19.10 6.11 3.99
C ALA A 170 20.21 5.72 3.02
N ASN A 171 20.56 6.67 2.15
CA ASN A 171 21.71 6.60 1.27
C ASN A 171 22.05 8.03 0.77
N LYS A 172 23.19 8.19 0.07
CA LYS A 172 23.62 9.49 -0.48
C LYS A 172 22.65 10.00 -1.54
N THR A 173 22.54 11.32 -1.64
CA THR A 173 21.83 12.00 -2.73
C THR A 173 22.33 11.51 -4.09
N GLY A 174 21.38 11.27 -5.05
CA GLY A 174 21.69 10.74 -6.37
C GLY A 174 21.66 9.20 -6.45
N THR A 175 21.51 8.48 -5.32
CA THR A 175 21.32 7.01 -5.35
C THR A 175 20.06 6.67 -6.15
N PRO A 176 20.14 5.74 -7.13
CA PRO A 176 18.98 5.38 -7.94
C PRO A 176 17.84 4.78 -7.13
N VAL A 177 16.62 5.15 -7.52
CA VAL A 177 15.37 4.56 -7.07
C VAL A 177 14.70 3.87 -8.26
N TYR A 178 14.35 2.60 -8.08
CA TYR A 178 13.75 1.77 -9.12
C TYR A 178 12.29 1.46 -8.79
N ALA A 179 11.47 1.23 -9.82
CA ALA A 179 10.10 0.75 -9.66
C ALA A 179 10.11 -0.65 -9.03
N PRO A 180 9.52 -0.85 -7.84
CA PRO A 180 9.54 -2.13 -7.12
C PRO A 180 8.59 -3.16 -7.71
N VAL A 181 7.69 -2.73 -8.54
CA VAL A 181 6.70 -3.48 -9.32
C VAL A 181 6.24 -2.57 -10.47
N SER A 182 5.71 -3.12 -11.54
CA SER A 182 5.15 -2.35 -12.66
C SER A 182 3.99 -1.47 -12.19
N GLY A 183 3.71 -0.38 -12.92
CA GLY A 183 2.63 0.53 -12.55
C GLY A 183 2.53 1.73 -13.47
N LYS A 184 1.61 2.63 -13.15
CA LYS A 184 1.42 3.89 -13.84
C LYS A 184 1.71 5.07 -12.91
N VAL A 185 2.44 6.05 -13.39
CA VAL A 185 2.68 7.30 -12.64
C VAL A 185 1.39 8.10 -12.55
N VAL A 186 0.85 8.27 -11.36
CA VAL A 186 -0.39 9.05 -11.11
C VAL A 186 -0.13 10.36 -10.40
N PHE A 187 1.11 10.60 -9.98
CA PHE A 187 1.56 11.87 -9.42
C PHE A 187 3.07 12.00 -9.55
N ALA A 188 3.53 13.17 -10.02
CA ALA A 188 4.95 13.51 -10.11
C ALA A 188 5.13 15.01 -9.86
N ASN A 189 5.80 15.38 -8.76
CA ASN A 189 6.05 16.78 -8.40
C ASN A 189 7.41 16.90 -7.70
N ASN A 190 8.20 17.89 -8.11
CA ASN A 190 9.57 18.09 -7.61
C ASN A 190 9.65 18.88 -6.29
N ASP A 191 8.59 19.60 -5.90
CA ASP A 191 8.66 20.57 -4.80
C ASP A 191 7.37 20.64 -3.98
N LEU A 192 7.10 19.60 -3.17
CA LEU A 192 6.08 19.71 -2.13
C LEU A 192 6.74 20.16 -0.81
N TYR A 193 6.06 21.01 -0.05
CA TYR A 193 6.60 21.67 1.14
C TYR A 193 7.16 20.68 2.18
N TYR A 194 6.43 19.59 2.47
CA TYR A 194 6.87 18.59 3.44
C TYR A 194 7.60 17.41 2.81
N SER A 195 7.15 16.94 1.68
CA SER A 195 7.66 15.71 1.06
C SER A 195 8.71 15.94 -0.01
N GLY A 196 8.93 17.22 -0.40
CA GLY A 196 9.89 17.52 -1.46
C GLY A 196 9.53 16.88 -2.78
N GLY A 197 10.50 16.37 -3.51
CA GLY A 197 10.29 15.57 -4.69
C GLY A 197 9.45 14.35 -4.37
N THR A 198 8.30 14.22 -5.03
CA THR A 198 7.26 13.23 -4.70
C THR A 198 6.77 12.52 -5.96
N LEU A 199 6.73 11.20 -5.91
CA LEU A 199 6.23 10.32 -6.96
C LEU A 199 5.20 9.35 -6.38
N ILE A 200 4.11 9.07 -7.12
CA ILE A 200 3.14 8.03 -6.76
C ILE A 200 2.90 7.15 -7.98
N LEU A 201 3.01 5.83 -7.79
CA LEU A 201 2.67 4.81 -8.76
C LEU A 201 1.37 4.13 -8.36
N ASP A 202 0.48 3.92 -9.34
CA ASP A 202 -0.72 3.09 -9.23
C ASP A 202 -0.42 1.67 -9.74
N HIS A 203 -0.80 0.67 -8.93
CA HIS A 203 -0.61 -0.75 -9.23
C HIS A 203 -1.94 -1.48 -9.43
N GLY A 204 -3.04 -0.73 -9.44
CA GLY A 204 -4.40 -1.22 -9.63
C GLY A 204 -5.14 -1.55 -8.34
N TYR A 205 -6.45 -1.60 -8.45
CA TYR A 205 -7.40 -1.94 -7.37
C TYR A 205 -7.17 -1.13 -6.08
N GLY A 206 -6.73 0.14 -6.25
CA GLY A 206 -6.46 1.06 -5.15
C GLY A 206 -5.12 0.86 -4.46
N VAL A 207 -4.25 -0.04 -4.94
CA VAL A 207 -2.88 -0.21 -4.41
C VAL A 207 -1.95 0.80 -5.04
N THR A 208 -1.28 1.61 -4.22
CA THR A 208 -0.33 2.62 -4.68
C THR A 208 0.95 2.60 -3.85
N THR A 209 2.08 2.92 -4.48
CA THR A 209 3.34 3.22 -3.77
C THR A 209 3.69 4.69 -3.92
N THR A 210 4.27 5.27 -2.86
CA THR A 210 4.68 6.68 -2.82
C THR A 210 6.15 6.77 -2.46
N TYR A 211 6.87 7.66 -3.14
CA TYR A 211 8.29 7.93 -2.97
C TYR A 211 8.47 9.40 -2.68
N ILE A 212 9.11 9.77 -1.58
CA ILE A 212 9.30 11.18 -1.20
C ILE A 212 10.74 11.48 -0.82
N HIS A 213 11.03 12.77 -0.68
CA HIS A 213 12.35 13.35 -0.45
C HIS A 213 13.32 13.17 -1.62
N LEU A 214 12.77 13.01 -2.83
CA LEU A 214 13.51 12.73 -4.04
C LEU A 214 14.32 13.94 -4.50
N HIS A 215 15.54 13.68 -5.01
CA HIS A 215 16.40 14.68 -5.63
C HIS A 215 15.97 14.97 -7.08
N LYS A 216 15.68 13.90 -7.83
CA LYS A 216 15.32 13.99 -9.24
C LYS A 216 14.30 12.94 -9.61
N LEU A 217 13.30 13.31 -10.39
CA LEU A 217 12.35 12.41 -11.03
C LEU A 217 12.81 12.11 -12.46
N HIS A 218 12.76 10.84 -12.87
CA HIS A 218 13.10 10.38 -14.22
C HIS A 218 11.86 10.03 -15.06
N VAL A 219 10.69 10.12 -14.45
CA VAL A 219 9.39 9.80 -15.04
C VAL A 219 8.41 10.95 -14.82
N LYS A 220 7.35 10.98 -15.62
CA LYS A 220 6.31 12.00 -15.56
C LYS A 220 4.93 11.37 -15.36
N GLU A 221 3.98 12.16 -14.89
CA GLU A 221 2.59 11.76 -14.73
C GLU A 221 2.01 11.19 -16.04
N GLY A 222 1.23 10.11 -15.93
CA GLY A 222 0.68 9.35 -17.04
C GLY A 222 1.60 8.29 -17.61
N GLN A 223 2.90 8.28 -17.28
CA GLN A 223 3.86 7.31 -17.82
C GLN A 223 3.68 5.92 -17.21
N GLU A 224 3.73 4.89 -18.05
CA GLU A 224 3.84 3.49 -17.65
C GLU A 224 5.29 3.16 -17.27
N VAL A 225 5.46 2.43 -16.17
CA VAL A 225 6.77 1.95 -15.71
C VAL A 225 6.73 0.44 -15.52
N LYS A 226 7.84 -0.21 -15.79
CA LYS A 226 8.02 -1.65 -15.56
C LYS A 226 8.86 -1.86 -14.30
N LEU A 227 8.68 -3.03 -13.68
CA LEU A 227 9.58 -3.49 -12.61
C LEU A 227 11.04 -3.25 -13.02
N GLY A 228 11.83 -2.59 -12.14
CA GLY A 228 13.25 -2.32 -12.33
C GLY A 228 13.56 -1.09 -13.18
N ASP A 229 12.58 -0.34 -13.68
CA ASP A 229 12.85 0.94 -14.33
C ASP A 229 13.36 1.96 -13.30
N LYS A 230 14.40 2.73 -13.67
CA LYS A 230 14.86 3.85 -12.83
C LYS A 230 13.82 4.97 -12.90
N ILE A 231 13.18 5.25 -11.76
CA ILE A 231 12.09 6.22 -11.67
C ILE A 231 12.50 7.54 -11.02
N ALA A 232 13.50 7.50 -10.11
CA ALA A 232 13.93 8.68 -9.38
C ALA A 232 15.36 8.51 -8.81
N GLU A 233 15.78 9.51 -8.03
CA GLU A 233 17.00 9.48 -7.22
C GLU A 233 16.70 9.92 -5.79
N ILE A 234 17.34 9.26 -4.81
CA ILE A 234 17.29 9.66 -3.40
C ILE A 234 17.77 11.09 -3.25
N GLY A 235 17.10 11.85 -2.40
CA GLY A 235 17.46 13.23 -2.08
C GLY A 235 17.33 13.57 -0.61
N ALA A 236 17.35 14.89 -0.34
CA ALA A 236 17.12 15.48 0.97
C ALA A 236 16.15 16.66 0.85
N THR A 237 15.16 16.57 -0.02
CA THR A 237 14.18 17.63 -0.28
C THR A 237 13.03 17.58 0.71
N GLY A 238 12.40 18.74 0.96
CA GLY A 238 11.30 18.84 1.91
C GLY A 238 11.75 18.79 3.39
N ARG A 239 10.98 18.10 4.24
CA ARG A 239 11.23 18.03 5.69
C ARG A 239 12.04 16.78 6.06
N VAL A 240 13.34 16.90 6.07
CA VAL A 240 14.30 15.83 6.38
C VAL A 240 15.42 16.30 7.28
N THR A 241 16.12 15.37 7.90
CA THR A 241 17.39 15.61 8.65
C THR A 241 18.61 15.10 7.90
N GLY A 242 18.43 14.36 6.82
CA GLY A 242 19.50 13.82 5.99
C GLY A 242 18.97 13.07 4.77
N PRO A 243 19.83 12.73 3.80
CA PRO A 243 19.39 12.08 2.56
C PRO A 243 18.84 10.68 2.81
N HIS A 244 17.58 10.46 2.36
CA HIS A 244 16.93 9.15 2.38
C HIS A 244 15.74 9.12 1.41
N LEU A 245 15.31 7.92 1.05
CA LEU A 245 14.01 7.65 0.45
C LEU A 245 13.03 7.29 1.56
N ASP A 246 11.90 7.99 1.69
CA ASP A 246 10.73 7.50 2.44
C ASP A 246 9.79 6.83 1.44
N TRP A 247 9.72 5.50 1.51
CA TRP A 247 8.92 4.66 0.63
C TRP A 247 7.67 4.15 1.34
N ARG A 248 6.50 4.33 0.69
CA ARG A 248 5.20 4.05 1.31
C ARG A 248 4.35 3.16 0.43
N LEU A 249 3.50 2.36 1.07
CA LEU A 249 2.48 1.52 0.46
C LEU A 249 1.10 1.96 0.96
N ASN A 250 0.10 1.95 0.07
CA ASN A 250 -1.27 2.27 0.43
C ASN A 250 -2.25 1.33 -0.28
N TRP A 251 -3.40 1.10 0.35
CA TRP A 251 -4.63 0.64 -0.29
C TRP A 251 -5.70 1.73 -0.11
N GLY A 252 -6.02 2.44 -1.18
CA GLY A 252 -6.75 3.69 -1.11
C GLY A 252 -6.11 4.66 -0.12
N GLN A 253 -6.84 5.05 0.93
CA GLN A 253 -6.31 5.92 1.98
C GLN A 253 -5.70 5.17 3.17
N VAL A 254 -5.84 3.85 3.23
CA VAL A 254 -5.23 3.02 4.28
C VAL A 254 -3.72 2.97 4.07
N ARG A 255 -2.97 3.30 5.13
CA ARG A 255 -1.50 3.28 5.16
C ARG A 255 -1.03 1.90 5.56
N LEU A 256 -0.13 1.33 4.76
CA LEU A 256 0.35 -0.03 4.92
C LEU A 256 1.87 -0.05 5.04
N ASP A 257 2.40 -1.14 5.60
CA ASP A 257 3.83 -1.33 5.78
C ASP A 257 4.45 -2.02 4.56
N PRO A 258 5.24 -1.32 3.75
CA PRO A 258 5.87 -1.93 2.58
C PRO A 258 6.90 -3.02 2.95
N ALA A 259 7.46 -2.97 4.17
CA ALA A 259 8.42 -3.97 4.62
C ALA A 259 7.83 -5.37 4.75
N LEU A 260 6.52 -5.50 5.02
CA LEU A 260 5.85 -6.79 5.12
C LEU A 260 5.74 -7.53 3.77
N LEU A 261 5.78 -6.80 2.65
CA LEU A 261 5.66 -7.38 1.30
C LEU A 261 6.98 -7.32 0.53
N MET A 262 7.97 -6.61 1.06
CA MET A 262 9.23 -6.37 0.38
C MET A 262 10.04 -7.65 0.20
N GLN A 263 10.33 -8.00 -1.06
CA GLN A 263 11.35 -8.98 -1.38
C GLN A 263 12.73 -8.36 -1.19
N VAL A 264 13.69 -9.14 -0.70
CA VAL A 264 15.05 -8.65 -0.37
C VAL A 264 15.82 -8.17 -1.60
N GLN A 265 15.55 -8.79 -2.76
CA GLN A 265 16.21 -8.44 -4.01
C GLN A 265 15.76 -7.06 -4.50
N LEU A 266 16.71 -6.27 -4.99
CA LEU A 266 16.41 -4.98 -5.63
C LEU A 266 15.64 -5.19 -6.95
N ALA A 267 14.69 -4.28 -7.20
CA ALA A 267 14.12 -4.10 -8.52
C ALA A 267 15.20 -3.47 -9.44
N SER A 268 16.02 -4.29 -10.05
CA SER A 268 17.01 -3.85 -11.04
C SER A 268 16.78 -4.60 -12.34
N LYS A 269 17.04 -3.95 -13.47
CA LYS A 269 17.04 -4.65 -14.75
C LYS A 269 18.05 -5.80 -14.64
N GLN A 270 17.59 -7.03 -14.69
CA GLN A 270 18.47 -8.13 -15.07
C GLN A 270 18.95 -7.82 -16.48
N LYS A 271 20.28 -7.68 -16.62
CA LYS A 271 20.93 -7.50 -17.92
C LYS A 271 20.73 -8.73 -18.77
#